data_2ad6866735e212ef192ed3479e8d1dd4
#
_entry.id   2ad6866735e212ef192ed3479e8d1dd4
#
_cell.length_a   1.000
_cell.length_b   1.000
_cell.length_c   1.000
_cell.angle_alpha   90.00
_cell.angle_beta   90.00
_cell.angle_gamma   90.00
#
_symmetry.space_group_name_H-M   'P 1'
#
loop_
_entity.id
_entity.type
_entity.pdbx_description
1 polymer ?
#
loop_
_entity_poly.entity_id
_entity_poly.type
_entity_poly.pdbx_seq_one_letter_code
_entity_poly.pdbx_strand_id
1 'polypeptide(L)'
;MELKCFRTLWGVTTPWPQTLDELQRVGCCGIEARVPLTVAERRQLADRLQASGLEYIAILFSGGGVLPAQHETPEQHLARLQSRFAEASGLNPRFVNLLAGNDRWPLAQQVDFLGKAHELAAGFGLTCSFETHRATSLYSPWLTLEIIQQLPQLRFTADISHWVVVSERLLDDPCDDFSAFIDRVHHVQARVGYDQGPQVPHPAAPEY
;
A
#
# COMPACT_ATOMS: atom_id res chain seq x y z
N MET A 1 23.15 -0.91 -0.37
CA MET A 1 21.68 -1.19 -0.37
C MET A 1 21.35 -1.70 -1.77
N GLU A 2 20.70 -2.86 -1.88
CA GLU A 2 20.22 -3.39 -3.15
C GLU A 2 18.76 -2.96 -3.35
N LEU A 3 18.46 -2.31 -4.48
CA LEU A 3 17.12 -1.91 -4.85
C LEU A 3 16.42 -3.06 -5.56
N LYS A 4 15.27 -3.50 -5.05
CA LYS A 4 14.40 -4.49 -5.69
C LYS A 4 13.22 -3.80 -6.36
N CYS A 5 13.05 -4.04 -7.65
CA CYS A 5 11.94 -3.52 -8.43
C CYS A 5 10.80 -4.54 -8.51
N PHE A 6 9.59 -4.09 -8.22
CA PHE A 6 8.35 -4.87 -8.36
C PHE A 6 7.45 -4.21 -9.39
N ARG A 7 6.79 -5.02 -10.19
CA ARG A 7 5.75 -4.54 -11.12
C ARG A 7 4.40 -4.56 -10.42
N THR A 8 3.77 -3.42 -10.26
CA THR A 8 2.37 -3.42 -9.86
C THR A 8 1.49 -3.97 -10.98
N LEU A 9 0.55 -4.86 -10.63
CA LEU A 9 -0.47 -5.37 -11.56
C LEU A 9 -1.77 -4.57 -11.50
N TRP A 10 -1.77 -3.43 -10.83
CA TRP A 10 -2.90 -2.53 -10.83
C TRP A 10 -3.20 -2.00 -12.22
N GLY A 11 -4.44 -2.25 -12.71
CA GLY A 11 -4.85 -1.84 -14.06
C GLY A 11 -4.20 -2.60 -15.22
N VAL A 12 -3.36 -3.61 -14.94
CA VAL A 12 -2.77 -4.45 -15.98
C VAL A 12 -3.81 -5.43 -16.50
N THR A 13 -4.03 -5.39 -17.82
CA THR A 13 -4.97 -6.26 -18.54
C THR A 13 -4.28 -7.24 -19.49
N THR A 14 -2.96 -7.15 -19.62
CA THR A 14 -2.18 -8.05 -20.47
C THR A 14 -2.21 -9.49 -19.92
N PRO A 15 -2.27 -10.50 -20.80
CA PRO A 15 -2.19 -11.91 -20.41
C PRO A 15 -0.89 -12.22 -19.64
N TRP A 16 -0.96 -13.18 -18.71
CA TRP A 16 0.18 -13.52 -17.85
C TRP A 16 1.49 -13.82 -18.59
N PRO A 17 1.54 -14.55 -19.71
CA PRO A 17 2.79 -14.76 -20.44
C PRO A 17 3.46 -13.45 -20.87
N GLN A 18 2.69 -12.51 -21.43
CA GLN A 18 3.20 -11.20 -21.84
C GLN A 18 3.66 -10.37 -20.64
N THR A 19 2.90 -10.41 -19.54
CA THR A 19 3.30 -9.75 -18.28
C THR A 19 4.64 -10.31 -17.78
N LEU A 20 4.83 -11.61 -17.85
CA LEU A 20 6.08 -12.27 -17.44
C LEU A 20 7.26 -11.85 -18.31
N ASP A 21 7.09 -11.80 -19.64
CA ASP A 21 8.11 -11.33 -20.58
C ASP A 21 8.50 -9.87 -20.29
N GLU A 22 7.51 -9.00 -19.99
CA GLU A 22 7.78 -7.61 -19.59
C GLU A 22 8.60 -7.55 -18.30
N LEU A 23 8.22 -8.31 -17.26
CA LEU A 23 8.93 -8.38 -15.98
C LEU A 23 10.40 -8.75 -16.17
N GLN A 24 10.66 -9.78 -16.96
CA GLN A 24 12.01 -10.23 -17.25
C GLN A 24 12.82 -9.17 -18.03
N ARG A 25 12.20 -8.55 -19.03
CA ARG A 25 12.85 -7.52 -19.85
C ARG A 25 13.28 -6.29 -19.05
N VAL A 26 12.48 -5.89 -18.05
CA VAL A 26 12.78 -4.71 -17.22
C VAL A 26 13.52 -5.05 -15.92
N GLY A 27 13.81 -6.33 -15.66
CA GLY A 27 14.55 -6.77 -14.48
C GLY A 27 13.78 -6.66 -13.16
N CYS A 28 12.45 -6.78 -13.20
CA CYS A 28 11.66 -6.86 -11.96
C CYS A 28 11.88 -8.20 -11.26
N CYS A 29 12.06 -8.16 -9.93
CA CYS A 29 12.22 -9.37 -9.11
C CYS A 29 10.89 -9.97 -8.64
N GLY A 30 9.78 -9.26 -8.83
CA GLY A 30 8.48 -9.71 -8.36
C GLY A 30 7.33 -8.84 -8.84
N ILE A 31 6.16 -9.15 -8.31
CA ILE A 31 4.91 -8.42 -8.57
C ILE A 31 4.32 -7.86 -7.29
N GLU A 32 3.61 -6.77 -7.44
CA GLU A 32 2.71 -6.22 -6.44
C GLU A 32 1.27 -6.32 -6.95
N ALA A 33 0.43 -7.06 -6.26
CA ALA A 33 -0.93 -7.32 -6.72
C ALA A 33 -1.91 -7.55 -5.55
N ARG A 34 -3.19 -7.29 -5.80
CA ARG A 34 -4.25 -7.61 -4.83
C ARG A 34 -4.28 -9.11 -4.53
N VAL A 35 -4.53 -9.44 -3.26
CA VAL A 35 -4.88 -10.81 -2.90
C VAL A 35 -6.21 -11.15 -3.57
N PRO A 36 -6.28 -12.21 -4.41
CA PRO A 36 -7.53 -12.57 -5.07
C PRO A 36 -8.63 -12.98 -4.09
N LEU A 37 -9.89 -12.74 -4.48
CA LEU A 37 -11.05 -13.01 -3.62
C LEU A 37 -11.41 -14.50 -3.55
N THR A 38 -11.28 -15.21 -4.67
CA THR A 38 -11.66 -16.61 -4.73
C THR A 38 -10.49 -17.55 -4.43
N VAL A 39 -10.79 -18.71 -3.87
CA VAL A 39 -9.78 -19.76 -3.60
C VAL A 39 -9.10 -20.21 -4.90
N ALA A 40 -9.86 -20.33 -5.99
CA ALA A 40 -9.32 -20.75 -7.29
C ALA A 40 -8.29 -19.76 -7.83
N GLU A 41 -8.58 -18.47 -7.78
CA GLU A 41 -7.66 -17.42 -8.23
C GLU A 41 -6.42 -17.33 -7.34
N ARG A 42 -6.57 -17.51 -6.00
CA ARG A 42 -5.42 -17.56 -5.09
C ARG A 42 -4.50 -18.74 -5.41
N ARG A 43 -5.07 -19.90 -5.67
CA ARG A 43 -4.28 -21.07 -6.10
C ARG A 43 -3.56 -20.80 -7.42
N GLN A 44 -4.26 -20.24 -8.41
CA GLN A 44 -3.65 -19.88 -9.69
C GLN A 44 -2.50 -18.88 -9.52
N LEU A 45 -2.66 -17.87 -8.65
CA LEU A 45 -1.58 -16.91 -8.34
C LEU A 45 -0.39 -17.63 -7.69
N ALA A 46 -0.63 -18.50 -6.71
CA ALA A 46 0.43 -19.27 -6.06
C ALA A 46 1.21 -20.13 -7.06
N ASP A 47 0.52 -20.85 -7.94
CA ASP A 47 1.14 -21.67 -8.99
C ASP A 47 1.99 -20.83 -9.94
N ARG A 48 1.52 -19.65 -10.33
CA ARG A 48 2.25 -18.69 -11.18
C ARG A 48 3.52 -18.17 -10.52
N LEU A 49 3.42 -17.78 -9.24
CA LEU A 49 4.57 -17.29 -8.47
C LEU A 49 5.62 -18.38 -8.30
N GLN A 50 5.18 -19.59 -7.97
CA GLN A 50 6.07 -20.75 -7.83
C GLN A 50 6.77 -21.09 -9.15
N ALA A 51 6.04 -21.13 -10.24
CA ALA A 51 6.57 -21.49 -11.56
C ALA A 51 7.56 -20.44 -12.10
N SER A 52 7.36 -19.15 -11.76
CA SER A 52 8.21 -18.05 -12.24
C SER A 52 9.34 -17.68 -11.29
N GLY A 53 9.32 -18.13 -10.04
CA GLY A 53 10.27 -17.71 -9.00
C GLY A 53 10.16 -16.24 -8.59
N LEU A 54 9.05 -15.58 -8.93
CA LEU A 54 8.82 -14.17 -8.62
C LEU A 54 8.47 -13.97 -7.13
N GLU A 55 9.00 -12.91 -6.55
CA GLU A 55 8.57 -12.45 -5.22
C GLU A 55 7.18 -11.79 -5.32
N TYR A 56 6.44 -11.76 -4.22
CA TYR A 56 5.10 -11.20 -4.17
C TYR A 56 4.93 -10.17 -3.05
N ILE A 57 4.37 -9.01 -3.39
CA ILE A 57 3.86 -8.01 -2.45
C ILE A 57 2.33 -8.06 -2.53
N ALA A 58 1.68 -8.33 -1.41
CA ALA A 58 0.23 -8.45 -1.32
C ALA A 58 -0.41 -7.07 -1.08
N ILE A 59 -1.30 -6.62 -1.96
CA ILE A 59 -2.11 -5.41 -1.72
C ILE A 59 -3.40 -5.81 -1.02
N LEU A 60 -3.69 -5.17 0.11
CA LEU A 60 -4.93 -5.29 0.85
C LEU A 60 -5.58 -3.94 1.14
N PHE A 61 -6.89 -3.98 1.33
CA PHE A 61 -7.69 -2.84 1.81
C PHE A 61 -8.37 -3.21 3.12
N SER A 62 -8.33 -2.33 4.09
CA SER A 62 -9.09 -2.52 5.32
C SER A 62 -10.58 -2.22 5.13
N GLY A 63 -10.92 -1.29 4.24
CA GLY A 63 -12.28 -1.01 3.82
C GLY A 63 -12.83 -2.00 2.78
N GLY A 64 -14.08 -1.81 2.35
CA GLY A 64 -14.72 -2.64 1.31
C GLY A 64 -14.13 -2.45 -0.09
N GLY A 65 -13.30 -1.44 -0.30
CA GLY A 65 -12.63 -1.11 -1.55
C GLY A 65 -11.41 -0.22 -1.32
N VAL A 66 -10.83 0.29 -2.42
CA VAL A 66 -9.70 1.24 -2.39
C VAL A 66 -10.04 2.48 -1.57
N LEU A 67 -11.23 3.03 -1.83
CA LEU A 67 -11.80 4.10 -1.04
C LEU A 67 -12.79 3.45 -0.07
N PRO A 68 -12.56 3.58 1.25
CA PRO A 68 -13.47 3.01 2.25
C PRO A 68 -14.83 3.71 2.21
N ALA A 69 -15.89 2.98 2.49
CA ALA A 69 -17.19 3.59 2.66
C ALA A 69 -17.19 4.43 3.94
N GLN A 70 -17.73 5.65 3.85
CA GLN A 70 -17.57 6.66 4.90
C GLN A 70 -18.31 6.31 6.21
N HIS A 71 -19.22 5.35 6.19
CA HIS A 71 -19.95 4.87 7.36
C HIS A 71 -19.31 3.63 8.02
N GLU A 72 -18.28 3.05 7.42
CA GLU A 72 -17.60 1.88 8.00
C GLU A 72 -16.86 2.24 9.29
N THR A 73 -16.96 1.36 10.28
CA THR A 73 -16.32 1.51 11.59
C THR A 73 -14.95 0.80 11.64
N PRO A 74 -14.06 1.15 12.57
CA PRO A 74 -12.80 0.44 12.77
C PRO A 74 -12.99 -1.07 13.01
N GLU A 75 -14.03 -1.46 13.74
CA GLU A 75 -14.33 -2.86 14.04
C GLU A 75 -14.68 -3.64 12.77
N GLN A 76 -15.43 -3.03 11.85
CA GLN A 76 -15.76 -3.64 10.56
C GLN A 76 -14.50 -3.81 9.69
N HIS A 77 -13.62 -2.81 9.71
CA HIS A 77 -12.32 -2.89 9.03
C HIS A 77 -11.44 -4.00 9.63
N LEU A 78 -11.32 -4.10 10.96
CA LEU A 78 -10.55 -5.16 11.63
C LEU A 78 -11.11 -6.56 11.36
N ALA A 79 -12.43 -6.71 11.41
CA ALA A 79 -13.09 -7.99 11.10
C ALA A 79 -12.80 -8.44 9.65
N ARG A 80 -12.77 -7.51 8.71
CA ARG A 80 -12.40 -7.79 7.32
C ARG A 80 -10.93 -8.17 7.22
N LEU A 81 -10.03 -7.43 7.89
CA LEU A 81 -8.60 -7.72 7.89
C LEU A 81 -8.28 -9.10 8.45
N GLN A 82 -9.01 -9.58 9.46
CA GLN A 82 -8.86 -10.94 9.99
C GLN A 82 -8.94 -11.99 8.87
N SER A 83 -9.92 -11.90 8.00
CA SER A 83 -10.08 -12.84 6.87
C SER A 83 -9.03 -12.59 5.79
N ARG A 84 -8.77 -11.32 5.46
CA ARG A 84 -7.85 -10.96 4.38
C ARG A 84 -6.39 -11.31 4.72
N PHE A 85 -5.96 -11.17 5.96
CA PHE A 85 -4.61 -11.59 6.39
C PHE A 85 -4.46 -13.12 6.35
N ALA A 86 -5.49 -13.87 6.76
CA ALA A 86 -5.48 -15.32 6.62
C ALA A 86 -5.34 -15.77 5.16
N GLU A 87 -6.01 -15.09 4.23
CA GLU A 87 -5.90 -15.37 2.81
C GLU A 87 -4.53 -14.96 2.23
N ALA A 88 -3.99 -13.84 2.67
CA ALA A 88 -2.67 -13.36 2.25
C ALA A 88 -1.54 -14.26 2.74
N SER A 89 -1.60 -14.73 4.00
CA SER A 89 -0.57 -15.59 4.57
C SER A 89 -0.39 -16.89 3.79
N GLY A 90 -1.47 -17.43 3.21
CA GLY A 90 -1.42 -18.62 2.34
C GLY A 90 -0.67 -18.41 1.01
N LEU A 91 -0.40 -17.16 0.62
CA LEU A 91 0.38 -16.81 -0.58
C LEU A 91 1.85 -16.49 -0.27
N ASN A 92 2.25 -16.53 0.99
CA ASN A 92 3.61 -16.24 1.46
C ASN A 92 4.19 -14.94 0.87
N PRO A 93 3.52 -13.78 1.02
CA PRO A 93 4.02 -12.53 0.48
C PRO A 93 5.29 -12.08 1.22
N ARG A 94 6.16 -11.35 0.53
CA ARG A 94 7.30 -10.68 1.14
C ARG A 94 6.86 -9.71 2.25
N PHE A 95 5.79 -8.98 2.00
CA PHE A 95 5.04 -8.17 2.96
C PHE A 95 3.66 -7.82 2.39
N VAL A 96 2.81 -7.26 3.24
CA VAL A 96 1.51 -6.73 2.86
C VAL A 96 1.61 -5.22 2.72
N ASN A 97 1.25 -4.67 1.56
CA ASN A 97 0.96 -3.26 1.36
C ASN A 97 -0.52 -3.02 1.69
N LEU A 98 -0.80 -2.25 2.76
CA LEU A 98 -2.15 -2.09 3.30
C LEU A 98 -2.64 -0.64 3.18
N LEU A 99 -3.72 -0.45 2.41
CA LEU A 99 -4.52 0.78 2.43
C LEU A 99 -5.46 0.71 3.64
N ALA A 100 -5.19 1.51 4.69
CA ALA A 100 -5.74 1.29 6.02
C ALA A 100 -6.57 2.47 6.54
N GLY A 101 -7.71 2.15 7.15
CA GLY A 101 -8.53 3.10 7.88
C GLY A 101 -9.37 4.03 7.01
N ASN A 102 -9.75 5.15 7.58
CA ASN A 102 -10.64 6.13 6.96
C ASN A 102 -10.22 7.55 7.42
N ASP A 103 -10.11 8.49 6.51
CA ASP A 103 -9.68 9.88 6.76
C ASP A 103 -10.64 10.67 7.66
N ARG A 104 -11.87 10.23 7.83
CA ARG A 104 -12.88 10.87 8.69
C ARG A 104 -12.82 10.44 10.16
N TRP A 105 -12.06 9.41 10.48
CA TRP A 105 -11.96 8.99 11.88
C TRP A 105 -11.11 10.00 12.69
N PRO A 106 -11.50 10.28 13.95
CA PRO A 106 -10.66 11.05 14.85
C PRO A 106 -9.26 10.41 15.03
N LEU A 107 -8.23 11.20 15.26
CA LEU A 107 -6.85 10.73 15.42
C LEU A 107 -6.73 9.55 16.40
N ALA A 108 -7.33 9.65 17.58
CA ALA A 108 -7.27 8.59 18.58
C ALA A 108 -7.83 7.25 18.07
N GLN A 109 -8.89 7.31 17.25
CA GLN A 109 -9.48 6.13 16.63
C GLN A 109 -8.59 5.56 15.51
N GLN A 110 -7.94 6.43 14.73
CA GLN A 110 -6.99 6.02 13.71
C GLN A 110 -5.76 5.33 14.32
N VAL A 111 -5.23 5.88 15.41
CA VAL A 111 -4.09 5.31 16.14
C VAL A 111 -4.44 3.94 16.71
N ASP A 112 -5.57 3.82 17.43
CA ASP A 112 -6.04 2.54 17.99
C ASP A 112 -6.23 1.50 16.87
N PHE A 113 -6.87 1.87 15.76
CA PHE A 113 -7.09 0.99 14.63
C PHE A 113 -5.79 0.52 13.97
N LEU A 114 -4.86 1.44 13.68
CA LEU A 114 -3.60 1.11 13.02
C LEU A 114 -2.71 0.22 13.90
N GLY A 115 -2.69 0.47 15.22
CA GLY A 115 -2.02 -0.38 16.20
C GLY A 115 -2.57 -1.81 16.17
N LYS A 116 -3.90 -1.96 16.26
CA LYS A 116 -4.57 -3.26 16.21
C LYS A 116 -4.38 -3.97 14.85
N ALA A 117 -4.41 -3.24 13.74
CA ALA A 117 -4.17 -3.81 12.41
C ALA A 117 -2.73 -4.33 12.27
N HIS A 118 -1.74 -3.61 12.84
CA HIS A 118 -0.35 -4.04 12.89
C HIS A 118 -0.18 -5.34 13.70
N GLU A 119 -0.73 -5.39 14.91
CA GLU A 119 -0.70 -6.58 15.78
C GLU A 119 -1.41 -7.77 15.13
N LEU A 120 -2.55 -7.52 14.50
CA LEU A 120 -3.30 -8.56 13.79
C LEU A 120 -2.49 -9.16 12.64
N ALA A 121 -1.83 -8.34 11.83
CA ALA A 121 -0.95 -8.83 10.75
C ALA A 121 0.20 -9.69 11.31
N ALA A 122 0.84 -9.24 12.39
CA ALA A 122 1.90 -9.99 13.08
C ALA A 122 1.40 -11.36 13.59
N GLY A 123 0.15 -11.44 14.08
CA GLY A 123 -0.49 -12.70 14.48
C GLY A 123 -0.63 -13.73 13.35
N PHE A 124 -0.65 -13.29 12.09
CA PHE A 124 -0.59 -14.16 10.91
C PHE A 124 0.83 -14.37 10.36
N GLY A 125 1.86 -13.90 11.05
CA GLY A 125 3.24 -13.96 10.59
C GLY A 125 3.54 -13.02 9.41
N LEU A 126 2.72 -11.98 9.21
CA LEU A 126 2.85 -11.05 8.10
C LEU A 126 3.53 -9.75 8.55
N THR A 127 4.49 -9.29 7.76
CA THR A 127 4.97 -7.90 7.85
C THR A 127 3.96 -7.00 7.13
N CYS A 128 3.52 -5.92 7.78
CA CYS A 128 2.60 -4.96 7.19
C CYS A 128 3.30 -3.62 6.95
N SER A 129 3.12 -3.07 5.76
CA SER A 129 3.53 -1.73 5.35
C SER A 129 2.27 -0.92 5.02
N PHE A 130 2.08 0.22 5.69
CA PHE A 130 0.87 1.03 5.56
C PHE A 130 1.07 2.08 4.47
N GLU A 131 0.19 2.08 3.46
CA GLU A 131 0.31 2.98 2.32
C GLU A 131 -0.21 4.38 2.63
N THR A 132 0.57 5.40 2.23
CA THR A 132 0.09 6.79 2.19
C THR A 132 -0.91 6.94 1.05
N HIS A 133 -2.17 7.06 1.40
CA HIS A 133 -3.25 7.10 0.39
C HIS A 133 -4.38 8.03 0.83
N ARG A 134 -4.87 8.88 -0.09
CA ARG A 134 -6.05 9.72 0.18
C ARG A 134 -7.25 8.88 0.57
N ALA A 135 -8.16 9.44 1.36
CA ALA A 135 -9.34 8.78 1.93
C ALA A 135 -9.06 7.63 2.91
N THR A 136 -7.80 7.40 3.31
CA THR A 136 -7.40 6.47 4.37
C THR A 136 -6.85 7.22 5.59
N SER A 137 -6.45 6.50 6.63
CA SER A 137 -5.85 7.13 7.83
C SER A 137 -4.55 7.89 7.55
N LEU A 138 -3.82 7.55 6.49
CA LEU A 138 -2.54 8.17 6.14
C LEU A 138 -2.67 9.15 4.95
N TYR A 139 -3.82 9.81 4.82
CA TYR A 139 -4.11 10.73 3.73
C TYR A 139 -3.31 12.03 3.78
N SER A 140 -2.89 12.45 4.98
CA SER A 140 -2.21 13.73 5.22
C SER A 140 -0.81 13.50 5.77
N PRO A 141 0.23 14.22 5.27
CA PRO A 141 1.58 14.13 5.81
C PRO A 141 1.64 14.51 7.29
N TRP A 142 0.97 15.58 7.69
CA TRP A 142 0.99 16.10 9.07
C TRP A 142 0.36 15.12 10.05
N LEU A 143 -0.82 14.59 9.72
CA LEU A 143 -1.51 13.59 10.53
C LEU A 143 -0.68 12.30 10.63
N THR A 144 0.01 11.92 9.57
CA THR A 144 0.89 10.74 9.58
C THR A 144 2.05 10.92 10.56
N LEU A 145 2.63 12.12 10.66
CA LEU A 145 3.67 12.42 11.64
C LEU A 145 3.15 12.31 13.09
N GLU A 146 1.92 12.75 13.36
CA GLU A 146 1.29 12.59 14.69
C GLU A 146 1.02 11.11 15.02
N ILE A 147 0.62 10.31 14.03
CA ILE A 147 0.46 8.85 14.19
C ILE A 147 1.80 8.18 14.49
N ILE A 148 2.88 8.57 13.80
CA ILE A 148 4.24 8.03 14.02
C ILE A 148 4.72 8.27 15.45
N GLN A 149 4.41 9.43 16.03
CA GLN A 149 4.78 9.72 17.42
C GLN A 149 4.16 8.73 18.42
N GLN A 150 2.96 8.23 18.14
CA GLN A 150 2.23 7.30 18.99
C GLN A 150 2.48 5.82 18.63
N LEU A 151 2.81 5.54 17.36
CA LEU A 151 3.04 4.19 16.82
C LEU A 151 4.39 4.12 16.06
N PRO A 152 5.52 4.28 16.77
CA PRO A 152 6.85 4.35 16.12
C PRO A 152 7.29 3.06 15.45
N GLN A 153 6.63 1.94 15.72
CA GLN A 153 6.92 0.63 15.14
C GLN A 153 6.36 0.44 13.72
N LEU A 154 5.43 1.29 13.27
CA LEU A 154 4.83 1.14 11.94
C LEU A 154 5.85 1.32 10.83
N ARG A 155 5.63 0.61 9.74
CA ARG A 155 6.36 0.72 8.47
C ARG A 155 5.44 1.22 7.39
N PHE A 156 5.97 1.98 6.44
CA PHE A 156 5.17 2.67 5.45
C PHE A 156 5.54 2.30 4.01
N THR A 157 4.51 2.25 3.18
CA THR A 157 4.64 2.32 1.73
C THR A 157 4.40 3.77 1.32
N ALA A 158 5.43 4.40 0.78
CA ALA A 158 5.37 5.80 0.37
C ALA A 158 4.81 5.91 -1.05
N ASP A 159 3.52 6.22 -1.18
CA ASP A 159 2.95 6.82 -2.38
C ASP A 159 2.74 8.32 -2.12
N ILE A 160 3.81 9.09 -2.32
CA ILE A 160 3.81 10.53 -2.03
C ILE A 160 2.88 11.29 -2.97
N SER A 161 2.55 10.72 -4.13
CA SER A 161 1.63 11.35 -5.07
C SER A 161 0.26 11.68 -4.45
N HIS A 162 -0.20 10.87 -3.49
CA HIS A 162 -1.43 11.15 -2.76
C HIS A 162 -1.32 12.37 -1.85
N TRP A 163 -0.17 12.54 -1.18
CA TRP A 163 0.06 13.71 -0.34
C TRP A 163 0.20 14.99 -1.14
N VAL A 164 0.87 14.95 -2.30
CA VAL A 164 0.95 16.09 -3.22
C VAL A 164 -0.44 16.54 -3.63
N VAL A 165 -1.32 15.63 -4.02
CA VAL A 165 -2.70 15.93 -4.42
C VAL A 165 -3.54 16.50 -3.26
N VAL A 166 -3.39 15.96 -2.04
CA VAL A 166 -4.17 16.40 -0.88
C VAL A 166 -3.71 17.76 -0.36
N SER A 167 -2.41 18.02 -0.38
CA SER A 167 -1.84 19.30 0.09
C SER A 167 -1.75 20.37 -0.99
N GLU A 168 -2.00 20.05 -2.25
CA GLU A 168 -1.88 20.92 -3.42
C GLU A 168 -0.50 21.60 -3.51
N ARG A 169 0.56 20.86 -3.18
CA ARG A 169 1.95 21.34 -3.26
C ARG A 169 2.93 20.15 -3.30
N LEU A 170 4.16 20.37 -3.79
CA LEU A 170 5.16 19.33 -4.01
C LEU A 170 5.80 18.79 -2.72
N LEU A 171 5.59 19.45 -1.56
CA LEU A 171 6.17 19.06 -0.26
C LEU A 171 7.71 19.12 -0.26
N ASP A 172 8.28 20.08 -0.95
CA ASP A 172 9.71 20.33 -1.11
C ASP A 172 10.19 21.55 -0.31
N ASP A 173 9.34 22.14 0.55
CA ASP A 173 9.72 23.24 1.40
C ASP A 173 10.75 22.80 2.45
N PRO A 174 11.86 23.50 2.63
CA PRO A 174 12.87 23.16 3.64
C PRO A 174 12.36 23.10 5.08
N CYS A 175 11.19 23.70 5.38
CA CYS A 175 10.54 23.62 6.69
C CYS A 175 9.71 22.33 6.86
N ASP A 176 9.48 21.57 5.80
CA ASP A 176 8.74 20.31 5.84
C ASP A 176 9.68 19.16 6.26
N ASP A 177 9.76 18.87 7.54
CA ASP A 177 10.58 17.76 8.06
C ASP A 177 9.80 16.43 8.07
N PHE A 178 10.06 15.59 7.11
CA PHE A 178 9.52 14.23 7.01
C PHE A 178 10.51 13.13 7.42
N SER A 179 11.61 13.46 8.07
CA SER A 179 12.66 12.50 8.46
C SER A 179 12.09 11.30 9.21
N ALA A 180 11.20 11.55 10.19
CA ALA A 180 10.56 10.51 10.97
C ALA A 180 9.73 9.52 10.13
N PHE A 181 9.12 9.98 9.03
CA PHE A 181 8.43 9.13 8.07
C PHE A 181 9.42 8.39 7.17
N ILE A 182 10.39 9.10 6.59
CA ILE A 182 11.38 8.56 5.65
C ILE A 182 12.15 7.39 6.28
N ASP A 183 12.55 7.51 7.54
CA ASP A 183 13.26 6.47 8.29
C ASP A 183 12.43 5.16 8.45
N ARG A 184 11.15 5.25 8.24
CA ARG A 184 10.20 4.12 8.36
C ARG A 184 9.65 3.63 7.04
N VAL A 185 10.06 4.24 5.93
CA VAL A 185 9.65 3.79 4.60
C VAL A 185 10.28 2.43 4.30
N HIS A 186 9.45 1.47 4.00
CA HIS A 186 9.82 0.10 3.67
C HIS A 186 9.71 -0.16 2.17
N HIS A 187 8.80 0.55 1.52
CA HIS A 187 8.49 0.41 0.10
C HIS A 187 8.12 1.77 -0.49
N VAL A 188 8.40 1.96 -1.78
CA VAL A 188 8.03 3.18 -2.51
C VAL A 188 7.20 2.78 -3.73
N GLN A 189 6.01 3.35 -3.85
CA GLN A 189 5.26 3.35 -5.09
C GLN A 189 5.66 4.61 -5.88
N ALA A 190 6.41 4.41 -6.96
CA ALA A 190 6.96 5.49 -7.78
C ALA A 190 5.89 6.07 -8.71
N ARG A 191 4.88 6.68 -8.12
CA ARG A 191 3.78 7.38 -8.80
C ARG A 191 3.97 8.88 -8.70
N VAL A 192 3.54 9.60 -9.72
CA VAL A 192 3.72 11.05 -9.79
C VAL A 192 2.43 11.76 -9.38
N GLY A 193 2.52 12.65 -8.38
CA GLY A 193 1.46 13.57 -7.99
C GLY A 193 1.58 14.87 -8.78
N TYR A 194 0.48 15.61 -8.91
CA TYR A 194 0.42 16.92 -9.52
C TYR A 194 -0.24 17.90 -8.55
N ASP A 195 0.44 18.99 -8.23
CA ASP A 195 0.02 19.95 -7.21
C ASP A 195 -1.15 20.85 -7.65
N GLN A 196 -1.42 20.90 -8.96
CA GLN A 196 -2.51 21.67 -9.54
C GLN A 196 -3.68 20.81 -10.04
N GLY A 197 -3.71 19.54 -9.69
CA GLY A 197 -4.76 18.63 -10.17
C GLY A 197 -4.62 17.19 -9.68
N PRO A 198 -5.23 16.21 -10.37
CA PRO A 198 -5.12 14.81 -10.03
C PRO A 198 -3.71 14.26 -10.30
N GLN A 199 -3.44 13.05 -9.82
CA GLN A 199 -2.23 12.33 -10.20
C GLN A 199 -2.16 12.16 -11.72
N VAL A 200 -0.97 12.38 -12.30
CA VAL A 200 -0.78 12.24 -13.74
C VAL A 200 -0.64 10.76 -14.13
N PRO A 201 -1.08 10.40 -15.35
CA PRO A 201 -1.06 9.01 -15.81
C PRO A 201 0.35 8.49 -16.12
N HIS A 202 1.30 9.39 -16.39
CA HIS A 202 2.65 9.04 -16.81
C HIS A 202 3.65 10.11 -16.39
N PRO A 203 4.89 9.75 -15.96
CA PRO A 203 5.91 10.73 -15.55
C PRO A 203 6.32 11.74 -16.65
N ALA A 204 6.11 11.41 -17.92
CA ALA A 204 6.32 12.32 -19.05
C ALA A 204 5.03 13.00 -19.54
N ALA A 205 4.00 13.08 -18.68
CA ALA A 205 2.80 13.83 -19.01
C ALA A 205 3.10 15.34 -19.13
N PRO A 206 2.39 16.07 -20.00
CA PRO A 206 2.69 17.49 -20.27
C PRO A 206 2.45 18.43 -19.08
N GLU A 207 1.86 17.94 -18.00
CA GLU A 207 1.64 18.64 -16.74
C GLU A 207 2.93 18.79 -15.89
N TYR A 208 4.02 18.12 -16.27
CA TYR A 208 5.35 18.15 -15.62
C TYR A 208 6.41 18.73 -16.54
#